data_47fea94325cdb8ca60a6cb6275e31fda
#
_entry.id   47fea94325cdb8ca60a6cb6275e31fda
#
_cell.length_a   1.000
_cell.length_b   1.000
_cell.length_c   1.000
_cell.angle_alpha   90.00
_cell.angle_beta   90.00
_cell.angle_gamma   90.00
#
_symmetry.space_group_name_H-M   'P 1'
#
loop_
_entity.id
_entity.type
_entity.pdbx_description
1 polymer ?
#
loop_
_entity_poly.entity_id
_entity_poly.type
_entity_poly.pdbx_seq_one_letter_code
_entity_poly.pdbx_strand_id
1 'polypeptide(L)'
;LNVPYFHLVFTLPHDLNPICLQHPRIMYSLLFRTAWQTVKTFASEPKFLGAKTGMTAVLHTWGQNLSLHPHVHCIVPGGGLTAGGKWKTTRSDGKYLFPKSAMRIVFRGKFMAALKDLAKSKTIVLPNELKKKLYRKQWVVYAKRPFAKPENVIECVSCFGHRQKRPAVSLLALSPAFTGGTRKHVGHLVFGDGVF
;
A
#
# COMPACT_ATOMS: atom_id res chain seq x y z
N LEU A 1 -4.56 -15.11 -12.62
CA LEU A 1 -3.82 -16.23 -12.05
C LEU A 1 -4.71 -16.95 -11.03
N ASN A 2 -4.79 -18.27 -11.13
CA ASN A 2 -5.51 -19.09 -10.14
C ASN A 2 -4.63 -19.32 -8.90
N VAL A 3 -4.45 -18.28 -8.10
CA VAL A 3 -3.63 -18.27 -6.88
C VAL A 3 -4.40 -17.55 -5.77
N PRO A 4 -4.12 -17.85 -4.49
CA PRO A 4 -4.71 -17.10 -3.40
C PRO A 4 -4.25 -15.64 -3.42
N TYR A 5 -5.16 -14.72 -3.06
CA TYR A 5 -4.86 -13.29 -2.97
C TYR A 5 -5.01 -12.80 -1.54
N PHE A 6 -4.05 -12.03 -1.09
CA PHE A 6 -4.05 -11.43 0.25
C PHE A 6 -4.50 -9.98 0.19
N HIS A 7 -5.35 -9.61 1.12
CA HIS A 7 -5.75 -8.23 1.33
C HIS A 7 -4.94 -7.64 2.47
N LEU A 8 -4.11 -6.65 2.16
CA LEU A 8 -3.36 -5.85 3.12
C LEU A 8 -3.95 -4.46 3.22
N VAL A 9 -3.88 -3.84 4.39
CA VAL A 9 -4.25 -2.43 4.59
C VAL A 9 -3.11 -1.74 5.33
N PHE A 10 -2.59 -0.67 4.73
CA PHE A 10 -1.59 0.20 5.35
C PHE A 10 -2.25 1.52 5.72
N THR A 11 -2.25 1.87 7.00
CA THR A 11 -2.95 3.03 7.54
C THR A 11 -1.97 4.05 8.09
N LEU A 12 -2.18 5.34 7.77
CA LEU A 12 -1.44 6.43 8.38
C LEU A 12 -1.99 6.75 9.77
N PRO A 13 -1.13 7.05 10.75
CA PRO A 13 -1.58 7.61 12.02
C PRO A 13 -2.34 8.92 11.81
N HIS A 14 -3.44 9.12 12.53
CA HIS A 14 -4.24 10.35 12.45
C HIS A 14 -3.44 11.62 12.78
N ASP A 15 -2.34 11.49 13.53
CA ASP A 15 -1.43 12.60 13.81
C ASP A 15 -0.82 13.23 12.54
N LEU A 16 -0.83 12.51 11.42
CA LEU A 16 -0.40 13.00 10.10
C LEU A 16 -1.51 13.71 9.32
N ASN A 17 -2.75 13.70 9.81
CA ASN A 17 -3.88 14.31 9.11
C ASN A 17 -3.66 15.79 8.74
N PRO A 18 -3.11 16.65 9.61
CA PRO A 18 -2.83 18.04 9.24
C PRO A 18 -1.90 18.15 8.02
N ILE A 19 -0.84 17.33 7.98
CA ILE A 19 0.10 17.31 6.84
C ILE A 19 -0.58 16.71 5.59
N CYS A 20 -1.44 15.70 5.75
CA CYS A 20 -2.20 15.13 4.64
C CYS A 20 -3.17 16.14 4.02
N LEU A 21 -3.79 17.01 4.82
CA LEU A 21 -4.68 18.06 4.33
C LEU A 21 -3.91 19.16 3.59
N GLN A 22 -2.74 19.55 4.09
CA GLN A 22 -1.90 20.57 3.46
C GLN A 22 -1.22 20.09 2.17
N HIS A 23 -0.79 18.82 2.15
CA HIS A 23 -0.01 18.22 1.06
C HIS A 23 -0.57 16.87 0.58
N PRO A 24 -1.85 16.79 0.14
CA PRO A 24 -2.52 15.51 -0.10
C PRO A 24 -1.82 14.66 -1.17
N ARG A 25 -1.44 15.27 -2.30
CA ARG A 25 -0.76 14.53 -3.39
C ARG A 25 0.55 13.91 -2.96
N ILE A 26 1.36 14.66 -2.21
CA ILE A 26 2.67 14.21 -1.71
C ILE A 26 2.48 13.07 -0.71
N MET A 27 1.60 13.26 0.26
CA MET A 27 1.38 12.30 1.35
C MET A 27 0.74 11.00 0.87
N TYR A 28 -0.20 11.07 -0.07
CA TYR A 28 -0.83 9.87 -0.62
C TYR A 28 0.09 9.12 -1.58
N SER A 29 0.87 9.82 -2.41
CA SER A 29 1.93 9.20 -3.21
C SER A 29 2.98 8.51 -2.35
N LEU A 30 3.34 9.14 -1.23
CA LEU A 30 4.26 8.55 -0.25
C LEU A 30 3.67 7.29 0.38
N LEU A 31 2.38 7.30 0.72
CA LEU A 31 1.68 6.15 1.28
C LEU A 31 1.69 4.96 0.31
N PHE A 32 1.33 5.17 -0.96
CA PHE A 32 1.42 4.13 -1.99
C PHE A 32 2.82 3.57 -2.15
N ARG A 33 3.80 4.46 -2.33
CA ARG A 33 5.21 4.09 -2.53
C ARG A 33 5.76 3.27 -1.37
N THR A 34 5.50 3.68 -0.14
CA THR A 34 6.03 2.99 1.04
C THR A 34 5.30 1.68 1.33
N ALA A 35 4.01 1.57 1.04
CA ALA A 35 3.27 0.32 1.09
C ALA A 35 3.87 -0.69 0.09
N TRP A 36 4.04 -0.28 -1.18
CA TRP A 36 4.69 -1.13 -2.20
C TRP A 36 6.11 -1.53 -1.81
N GLN A 37 6.95 -0.58 -1.41
CA GLN A 37 8.32 -0.86 -0.98
C GLN A 37 8.37 -1.82 0.21
N THR A 38 7.37 -1.79 1.10
CA THR A 38 7.27 -2.74 2.20
C THR A 38 6.99 -4.15 1.67
N VAL A 39 5.98 -4.31 0.83
CA VAL A 39 5.65 -5.60 0.21
C VAL A 39 6.85 -6.14 -0.59
N LYS A 40 7.47 -5.29 -1.42
CA LYS A 40 8.65 -5.66 -2.24
C LYS A 40 9.82 -6.13 -1.38
N THR A 41 10.09 -5.47 -0.25
CA THR A 41 11.17 -5.87 0.67
C THR A 41 10.96 -7.30 1.17
N PHE A 42 9.75 -7.64 1.61
CA PHE A 42 9.45 -9.00 2.09
C PHE A 42 9.41 -10.02 0.95
N ALA A 43 8.91 -9.63 -0.21
CA ALA A 43 8.85 -10.52 -1.37
C ALA A 43 10.23 -10.88 -1.91
N SER A 44 11.15 -9.92 -1.96
CA SER A 44 12.52 -10.13 -2.45
C SER A 44 13.39 -10.94 -1.47
N GLU A 45 13.06 -10.94 -0.19
CA GLU A 45 13.84 -11.60 0.85
C GLU A 45 13.68 -13.14 0.76
N PRO A 46 14.77 -13.91 0.52
CA PRO A 46 14.70 -15.37 0.41
C PRO A 46 14.09 -16.08 1.62
N LYS A 47 14.26 -15.48 2.80
CA LYS A 47 13.68 -15.95 4.06
C LYS A 47 12.14 -15.97 4.02
N PHE A 48 11.51 -15.10 3.25
CA PHE A 48 10.06 -15.02 3.13
C PHE A 48 9.55 -15.61 1.81
N LEU A 49 9.72 -14.91 0.69
CA LEU A 49 9.29 -15.40 -0.62
C LEU A 49 10.47 -15.65 -1.56
N GLY A 50 11.44 -14.73 -1.67
CA GLY A 50 12.57 -14.82 -2.57
C GLY A 50 12.14 -14.79 -4.05
N ALA A 51 11.14 -13.98 -4.37
CA ALA A 51 10.59 -13.85 -5.71
C ALA A 51 10.00 -12.44 -5.94
N LYS A 52 9.85 -12.05 -7.21
CA LYS A 52 9.17 -10.82 -7.60
C LYS A 52 7.67 -11.04 -7.53
N THR A 53 6.97 -10.24 -6.75
CA THR A 53 5.50 -10.23 -6.67
C THR A 53 4.93 -8.96 -7.27
N GLY A 54 3.60 -8.89 -7.43
CA GLY A 54 2.86 -7.69 -7.83
C GLY A 54 1.96 -7.20 -6.69
N MET A 55 1.42 -6.00 -6.85
CA MET A 55 0.44 -5.43 -5.93
C MET A 55 -0.49 -4.48 -6.68
N THR A 56 -1.80 -4.64 -6.48
CA THR A 56 -2.80 -3.64 -6.83
C THR A 56 -3.20 -2.89 -5.57
N ALA A 57 -3.30 -1.56 -5.63
CA ALA A 57 -3.62 -0.76 -4.46
C ALA A 57 -4.66 0.33 -4.76
N VAL A 58 -5.54 0.57 -3.79
CA VAL A 58 -6.60 1.60 -3.84
C VAL A 58 -6.53 2.46 -2.59
N LEU A 59 -6.54 3.78 -2.76
CA LEU A 59 -6.53 4.76 -1.67
C LEU A 59 -7.95 4.98 -1.14
N HIS A 60 -8.09 4.92 0.17
CA HIS A 60 -9.23 5.43 0.90
C HIS A 60 -8.78 6.54 1.85
N THR A 61 -9.50 7.66 1.86
CA THR A 61 -9.12 8.83 2.67
C THR A 61 -10.00 9.02 3.90
N TRP A 62 -11.13 8.30 3.99
CA TRP A 62 -12.12 8.45 5.06
C TRP A 62 -12.34 7.14 5.80
N GLY A 63 -12.50 7.24 7.13
CA GLY A 63 -12.95 6.13 7.97
C GLY A 63 -14.48 5.94 7.92
N GLN A 64 -14.98 4.90 8.58
CA GLN A 64 -16.41 4.61 8.65
C GLN A 64 -17.24 5.75 9.30
N ASN A 65 -16.62 6.52 10.19
CA ASN A 65 -17.19 7.67 10.87
C ASN A 65 -17.00 8.99 10.09
N LEU A 66 -16.66 8.93 8.79
CA LEU A 66 -16.37 10.08 7.93
C LEU A 66 -15.19 10.95 8.38
N SER A 67 -14.41 10.53 9.36
CA SER A 67 -13.16 11.23 9.71
C SER A 67 -12.06 10.97 8.70
N LEU A 68 -11.14 11.91 8.54
CA LEU A 68 -9.97 11.74 7.70
C LEU A 68 -9.10 10.58 8.22
N HIS A 69 -8.97 9.53 7.42
CA HIS A 69 -8.29 8.29 7.78
C HIS A 69 -7.59 7.67 6.57
N PRO A 70 -6.50 8.30 6.09
CA PRO A 70 -5.83 7.84 4.88
C PRO A 70 -5.27 6.43 5.05
N HIS A 71 -5.68 5.53 4.18
CA HIS A 71 -5.18 4.16 4.13
C HIS A 71 -5.27 3.61 2.72
N VAL A 72 -4.40 2.65 2.40
CA VAL A 72 -4.42 1.95 1.12
C VAL A 72 -4.81 0.50 1.33
N HIS A 73 -5.77 0.04 0.55
CA HIS A 73 -6.11 -1.36 0.39
C HIS A 73 -5.24 -1.94 -0.71
N CYS A 74 -4.51 -3.00 -0.39
CA CYS A 74 -3.58 -3.64 -1.30
C CYS A 74 -3.98 -5.09 -1.51
N ILE A 75 -4.01 -5.52 -2.76
CA ILE A 75 -4.21 -6.92 -3.15
C ILE A 75 -2.87 -7.47 -3.65
N VAL A 76 -2.40 -8.50 -3.01
CA VAL A 76 -1.10 -9.13 -3.28
C VAL A 76 -1.31 -10.61 -3.58
N PRO A 77 -0.82 -11.15 -4.72
CA PRO A 77 -0.92 -12.57 -5.00
C PRO A 77 -0.09 -13.38 -3.98
N GLY A 78 -0.53 -14.58 -3.68
CA GLY A 78 0.12 -15.50 -2.75
C GLY A 78 1.36 -16.17 -3.33
N GLY A 79 2.19 -15.41 -4.05
CA GLY A 79 3.41 -15.88 -4.66
C GLY A 79 4.08 -14.82 -5.52
N GLY A 80 5.06 -15.26 -6.32
CA GLY A 80 5.79 -14.41 -7.24
C GLY A 80 6.67 -15.20 -8.20
N LEU A 81 7.25 -14.50 -9.17
CA LEU A 81 8.18 -15.07 -10.14
C LEU A 81 9.60 -15.06 -9.61
N THR A 82 10.25 -16.21 -9.60
CA THR A 82 11.69 -16.33 -9.30
C THR A 82 12.52 -15.72 -10.44
N ALA A 83 13.83 -15.55 -10.22
CA ALA A 83 14.74 -15.09 -11.27
C ALA A 83 14.74 -16.02 -12.50
N GLY A 84 14.47 -17.32 -12.32
CA GLY A 84 14.33 -18.29 -13.39
C GLY A 84 12.96 -18.37 -14.04
N GLY A 85 12.05 -17.38 -13.80
CA GLY A 85 10.74 -17.33 -14.41
C GLY A 85 9.70 -18.34 -13.88
N LYS A 86 10.05 -19.11 -12.85
CA LYS A 86 9.12 -20.09 -12.24
C LYS A 86 8.30 -19.41 -11.14
N TRP A 87 7.01 -19.77 -11.07
CA TRP A 87 6.14 -19.33 -9.98
C TRP A 87 6.55 -20.01 -8.67
N LYS A 88 6.67 -19.21 -7.61
CA LYS A 88 6.92 -19.66 -6.24
C LYS A 88 5.78 -19.17 -5.35
N THR A 89 5.11 -20.08 -4.66
CA THR A 89 4.06 -19.75 -3.70
C THR A 89 4.65 -19.27 -2.36
N THR A 90 3.86 -18.48 -1.62
CA THR A 90 4.19 -18.13 -0.24
C THR A 90 4.12 -19.34 0.67
N ARG A 91 4.70 -19.22 1.88
CA ARG A 91 4.75 -20.30 2.87
C ARG A 91 3.35 -20.82 3.21
N SER A 92 3.30 -22.06 3.70
CA SER A 92 2.05 -22.74 4.09
C SER A 92 1.04 -22.80 2.93
N ASP A 93 1.51 -23.13 1.74
CA ASP A 93 0.68 -23.29 0.53
C ASP A 93 -0.23 -22.07 0.27
N GLY A 94 0.33 -20.88 0.41
CA GLY A 94 -0.42 -19.65 0.20
C GLY A 94 -1.36 -19.23 1.33
N LYS A 95 -1.31 -19.87 2.50
CA LYS A 95 -2.14 -19.48 3.66
C LYS A 95 -1.57 -18.31 4.45
N TYR A 96 -0.31 -17.99 4.26
CA TYR A 96 0.40 -16.95 4.99
C TYR A 96 1.26 -16.11 4.05
N LEU A 97 1.14 -14.78 4.10
CA LEU A 97 1.94 -13.89 3.26
C LEU A 97 3.24 -13.49 3.97
N PHE A 98 3.17 -12.55 4.92
CA PHE A 98 4.33 -12.01 5.65
C PHE A 98 3.97 -11.68 7.10
N PRO A 99 4.96 -11.62 8.04
CA PRO A 99 4.72 -11.28 9.44
C PRO A 99 4.19 -9.84 9.59
N LYS A 100 2.96 -9.69 10.11
CA LYS A 100 2.32 -8.37 10.29
C LYS A 100 3.13 -7.41 11.17
N SER A 101 3.74 -7.92 12.24
CA SER A 101 4.59 -7.12 13.14
C SER A 101 5.81 -6.56 12.43
N ALA A 102 6.49 -7.39 11.64
CA ALA A 102 7.65 -6.97 10.86
C ALA A 102 7.25 -5.97 9.76
N MET A 103 6.14 -6.23 9.04
CA MET A 103 5.63 -5.28 8.04
C MET A 103 5.34 -3.90 8.64
N ARG A 104 4.76 -3.83 9.86
CA ARG A 104 4.52 -2.55 10.55
C ARG A 104 5.80 -1.76 10.81
N ILE A 105 6.84 -2.43 11.27
CA ILE A 105 8.13 -1.80 11.56
C ILE A 105 8.78 -1.27 10.29
N VAL A 106 8.81 -2.09 9.23
CA VAL A 106 9.41 -1.72 7.93
C VAL A 106 8.62 -0.58 7.28
N PHE A 107 7.28 -0.65 7.27
CA PHE A 107 6.43 0.40 6.72
C PHE A 107 6.65 1.74 7.44
N ARG A 108 6.61 1.75 8.78
CA ARG A 108 6.91 2.94 9.58
C ARG A 108 8.30 3.48 9.26
N GLY A 109 9.31 2.62 9.23
CA GLY A 109 10.69 3.03 8.96
C GLY A 109 10.84 3.72 7.60
N LYS A 110 10.29 3.10 6.54
CA LYS A 110 10.33 3.65 5.18
C LYS A 110 9.56 4.98 5.07
N PHE A 111 8.35 5.03 5.64
CA PHE A 111 7.54 6.25 5.63
C PHE A 111 8.22 7.39 6.37
N MET A 112 8.73 7.13 7.58
CA MET A 112 9.42 8.14 8.40
C MET A 112 10.73 8.61 7.77
N ALA A 113 11.47 7.75 7.08
CA ALA A 113 12.67 8.16 6.33
C ALA A 113 12.32 9.16 5.23
N ALA A 114 11.35 8.82 4.38
CA ALA A 114 10.91 9.70 3.31
C ALA A 114 10.24 11.00 3.83
N LEU A 115 9.51 10.93 4.94
CA LEU A 115 8.92 12.10 5.57
C LEU A 115 10.01 13.07 6.07
N LYS A 116 11.12 12.55 6.60
CA LYS A 116 12.27 13.36 7.00
C LYS A 116 12.95 14.03 5.79
N ASP A 117 13.08 13.31 4.69
CA ASP A 117 13.68 13.87 3.47
C ASP A 117 12.82 15.01 2.90
N LEU A 118 11.50 14.88 2.92
CA LEU A 118 10.56 15.95 2.58
C LEU A 118 10.68 17.16 3.52
N ALA A 119 10.93 16.91 4.80
CA ALA A 119 11.15 18.00 5.76
C ALA A 119 12.51 18.68 5.56
N LYS A 120 13.57 17.92 5.24
CA LYS A 120 14.89 18.48 4.90
C LYS A 120 14.83 19.37 3.65
N SER A 121 14.08 18.96 2.65
CA SER A 121 13.85 19.75 1.42
C SER A 121 12.87 20.92 1.62
N LYS A 122 12.42 21.16 2.85
CA LYS A 122 11.43 22.20 3.19
C LYS A 122 10.08 22.05 2.44
N THR A 123 9.79 20.88 1.89
CA THR A 123 8.53 20.58 1.20
C THR A 123 7.37 20.48 2.19
N ILE A 124 7.64 19.98 3.40
CA ILE A 124 6.68 19.90 4.51
C ILE A 124 7.29 20.40 5.80
N VAL A 125 6.43 20.77 6.76
CA VAL A 125 6.86 21.06 8.14
C VAL A 125 6.63 19.80 8.99
N LEU A 126 7.70 19.30 9.62
CA LEU A 126 7.67 18.14 10.51
C LEU A 126 8.20 18.52 11.90
N PRO A 127 7.33 18.95 12.84
CA PRO A 127 7.74 19.30 14.19
C PRO A 127 8.43 18.14 14.92
N ASN A 128 9.45 18.44 15.73
CA ASN A 128 10.19 17.41 16.45
C ASN A 128 9.32 16.58 17.40
N GLU A 129 8.34 17.19 18.05
CA GLU A 129 7.40 16.48 18.92
C GLU A 129 6.51 15.51 18.15
N LEU A 130 5.99 15.93 16.99
CA LEU A 130 5.24 15.03 16.11
C LEU A 130 6.12 13.85 15.67
N LYS A 131 7.36 14.11 15.26
CA LYS A 131 8.31 13.07 14.86
C LYS A 131 8.55 12.06 15.98
N LYS A 132 8.81 12.51 17.24
CA LYS A 132 8.97 11.63 18.41
C LYS A 132 7.70 10.78 18.64
N LYS A 133 6.52 11.40 18.58
CA LYS A 133 5.22 10.75 18.75
C LYS A 133 5.01 9.64 17.71
N LEU A 134 5.30 9.90 16.42
CA LEU A 134 5.16 8.95 15.33
C LEU A 134 6.09 7.72 15.48
N TYR A 135 7.29 7.89 16.05
CA TYR A 135 8.18 6.76 16.33
C TYR A 135 7.70 5.89 17.51
N ARG A 136 7.10 6.50 18.53
CA ARG A 136 6.55 5.77 19.68
C ARG A 136 5.24 5.06 19.37
N LYS A 137 4.48 5.59 18.43
CA LYS A 137 3.16 5.06 18.08
C LYS A 137 3.26 3.73 17.32
N GLN A 138 2.34 2.83 17.62
CA GLN A 138 2.19 1.61 16.83
C GLN A 138 1.40 1.92 15.55
N TRP A 139 2.04 1.72 14.40
CA TRP A 139 1.38 1.90 13.11
C TRP A 139 0.54 0.67 12.76
N VAL A 140 -0.47 0.86 11.93
CA VAL A 140 -1.40 -0.21 11.59
C VAL A 140 -1.08 -0.76 10.21
N VAL A 141 -0.75 -2.06 10.18
CA VAL A 141 -0.77 -2.88 8.96
C VAL A 141 -1.67 -4.06 9.26
N TYR A 142 -2.75 -4.16 8.52
CA TYR A 142 -3.69 -5.26 8.62
C TYR A 142 -3.47 -6.23 7.45
N ALA A 143 -3.58 -7.53 7.72
CA ALA A 143 -3.52 -8.59 6.72
C ALA A 143 -4.67 -9.55 6.98
N LYS A 144 -5.56 -9.68 6.01
CA LYS A 144 -6.67 -10.63 6.04
C LYS A 144 -6.20 -11.97 5.48
N ARG A 145 -6.86 -13.06 5.90
CA ARG A 145 -6.67 -14.39 5.29
C ARG A 145 -6.95 -14.30 3.79
N PRO A 146 -6.28 -15.13 2.97
CA PRO A 146 -6.44 -15.08 1.53
C PRO A 146 -7.89 -15.34 1.12
N PHE A 147 -8.31 -14.66 0.06
CA PHE A 147 -9.57 -14.95 -0.61
C PHE A 147 -9.40 -16.22 -1.45
N ALA A 148 -10.37 -17.13 -1.35
CA ALA A 148 -10.34 -18.39 -2.09
C ALA A 148 -10.58 -18.22 -3.60
N LYS A 149 -11.19 -17.08 -4.01
CA LYS A 149 -11.54 -16.81 -5.42
C LYS A 149 -11.18 -15.36 -5.78
N PRO A 150 -10.68 -15.11 -7.02
CA PRO A 150 -10.39 -13.75 -7.51
C PRO A 150 -11.60 -12.80 -7.48
N GLU A 151 -12.80 -13.33 -7.72
CA GLU A 151 -14.05 -12.57 -7.74
C GLU A 151 -14.32 -11.88 -6.39
N ASN A 152 -14.06 -12.56 -5.28
CA ASN A 152 -14.22 -12.03 -3.93
C ASN A 152 -13.27 -10.85 -3.64
N VAL A 153 -12.16 -10.76 -4.38
CA VAL A 153 -11.21 -9.66 -4.31
C VAL A 153 -11.81 -8.40 -4.94
N ILE A 154 -12.42 -8.56 -6.11
CA ILE A 154 -13.07 -7.47 -6.86
C ILE A 154 -14.25 -6.93 -6.05
N GLU A 155 -15.09 -7.80 -5.49
CA GLU A 155 -16.18 -7.39 -4.60
C GLU A 155 -15.68 -6.66 -3.36
N CYS A 156 -14.61 -7.13 -2.72
CA CYS A 156 -14.03 -6.46 -1.55
C CYS A 156 -13.54 -5.04 -1.88
N VAL A 157 -12.94 -4.84 -3.05
CA VAL A 157 -12.47 -3.53 -3.49
C VAL A 157 -13.64 -2.64 -3.96
N SER A 158 -14.66 -3.23 -4.62
CA SER A 158 -15.84 -2.53 -5.13
C SER A 158 -16.84 -2.15 -4.03
N CYS A 159 -17.08 -3.02 -3.04
CA CYS A 159 -18.00 -2.76 -1.93
C CYS A 159 -17.55 -1.57 -1.06
N PHE A 160 -16.26 -1.30 -0.98
CA PHE A 160 -15.75 -0.11 -0.29
C PHE A 160 -16.07 1.17 -1.08
N GLY A 161 -16.20 1.11 -2.42
CA GLY A 161 -16.61 2.25 -3.25
C GLY A 161 -18.12 2.52 -3.24
N HIS A 162 -18.96 1.50 -3.08
CA HIS A 162 -20.43 1.66 -3.18
C HIS A 162 -21.11 2.12 -1.89
N ARG A 163 -20.51 1.92 -0.73
CA ARG A 163 -21.05 2.45 0.54
C ARG A 163 -20.80 3.93 0.78
N GLN A 164 -19.98 4.57 -0.03
CA GLN A 164 -19.70 6.01 0.08
C GLN A 164 -20.19 6.73 -1.17
N LYS A 165 -21.34 7.38 -1.08
CA LYS A 165 -21.89 8.33 -2.09
C LYS A 165 -21.06 9.63 -2.22
N ARG A 166 -19.73 9.57 -2.10
CA ARG A 166 -18.84 10.72 -2.33
C ARG A 166 -17.62 10.27 -3.10
N PRO A 167 -17.09 11.11 -4.03
CA PRO A 167 -16.04 10.70 -4.93
C PRO A 167 -14.78 10.34 -4.14
N ALA A 168 -14.32 9.10 -4.30
CA ALA A 168 -12.97 8.73 -3.94
C ALA A 168 -12.02 9.66 -4.70
N VAL A 169 -11.18 10.38 -3.97
CA VAL A 169 -10.14 11.20 -4.59
C VAL A 169 -9.19 10.24 -5.28
N SER A 170 -9.27 10.27 -6.59
CA SER A 170 -8.50 9.50 -7.53
C SER A 170 -6.99 9.64 -7.29
N LEU A 171 -6.32 8.54 -7.28
CA LEU A 171 -5.32 8.07 -8.20
C LEU A 171 -4.18 9.00 -8.56
N LEU A 172 -3.01 8.60 -8.14
CA LEU A 172 -1.76 8.89 -8.84
C LEU A 172 -1.12 7.56 -9.25
N ALA A 173 -1.22 7.27 -10.56
CA ALA A 173 -0.41 6.26 -11.21
C ALA A 173 1.02 6.79 -11.32
N LEU A 174 1.97 6.10 -10.72
CA LEU A 174 3.39 6.29 -10.99
C LEU A 174 3.91 5.01 -11.64
N SER A 175 3.75 4.95 -12.95
CA SER A 175 4.58 4.11 -13.81
C SER A 175 5.58 5.03 -14.52
N PRO A 176 6.89 4.74 -14.58
CA PRO A 176 7.81 5.46 -15.43
C PRO A 176 7.69 4.89 -16.86
N ALA A 177 6.68 5.25 -17.58
CA ALA A 177 6.54 5.22 -19.03
C ALA A 177 5.06 5.13 -19.44
N PHE A 178 4.36 6.26 -19.49
CA PHE A 178 3.30 6.47 -20.48
C PHE A 178 3.03 7.97 -20.63
N THR A 179 3.54 8.54 -21.69
CA THR A 179 3.17 9.87 -22.19
C THR A 179 1.88 9.74 -22.99
N GLY A 180 0.90 10.58 -22.71
CA GLY A 180 -0.18 10.94 -23.62
C GLY A 180 -1.54 10.29 -23.34
N GLY A 181 -2.52 11.12 -22.97
CA GLY A 181 -3.94 10.77 -23.07
C GLY A 181 -4.79 11.17 -21.87
N THR A 182 -5.47 12.29 -22.00
CA THR A 182 -6.55 12.74 -21.12
C THR A 182 -7.70 11.75 -21.10
N ARG A 183 -7.99 11.11 -19.96
CA ARG A 183 -9.32 10.61 -19.62
C ARG A 183 -9.48 10.45 -18.11
N LYS A 184 -10.62 10.95 -17.60
CA LYS A 184 -11.08 10.77 -16.21
C LYS A 184 -11.41 9.30 -16.00
N HIS A 185 -10.62 8.58 -15.21
CA HIS A 185 -10.97 7.24 -14.75
C HIS A 185 -10.55 7.05 -13.29
N VAL A 186 -11.41 6.37 -12.55
CA VAL A 186 -11.11 5.78 -11.23
C VAL A 186 -9.89 4.89 -11.43
N GLY A 187 -8.78 5.27 -10.85
CA GLY A 187 -7.54 4.63 -11.18
C GLY A 187 -7.13 3.56 -10.18
N HIS A 188 -6.83 2.42 -10.70
CA HIS A 188 -6.14 1.34 -10.03
C HIS A 188 -4.63 1.49 -10.27
N LEU A 189 -3.82 1.38 -9.21
CA LEU A 189 -2.37 1.32 -9.32
C LEU A 189 -1.93 -0.14 -9.28
N VAL A 190 -1.34 -0.57 -10.38
CA VAL A 190 -0.67 -1.88 -10.46
C VAL A 190 0.84 -1.64 -10.33
N PHE A 191 1.46 -2.22 -9.32
CA PHE A 191 2.90 -2.22 -9.16
C PHE A 191 3.44 -3.59 -9.56
N GLY A 192 4.27 -3.60 -10.58
CA GLY A 192 5.09 -4.72 -10.99
C GLY A 192 6.29 -4.17 -11.75
N ASP A 193 7.48 -4.79 -11.58
CA ASP A 193 8.62 -4.49 -12.44
C ASP A 193 8.34 -5.13 -13.82
N GLY A 194 7.45 -4.49 -14.60
CA GLY A 194 7.14 -4.71 -16.01
C GLY A 194 7.43 -6.09 -16.60
N VAL A 195 6.70 -7.12 -16.22
CA VAL A 195 6.51 -8.33 -17.04
C VAL A 195 5.22 -9.01 -16.57
N PHE A 196 4.10 -8.64 -17.15
CA PHE A 196 2.92 -9.51 -17.30
C PHE A 196 2.26 -9.20 -18.63
#